data_376dc2c98b35ea8ae871ee5800a3c0d0
#
_entry.id   376dc2c98b35ea8ae871ee5800a3c0d0
#
_cell.length_a   1.000
_cell.length_b   1.000
_cell.length_c   1.000
_cell.angle_alpha   90.00
_cell.angle_beta   90.00
_cell.angle_gamma   90.00
#
_symmetry.space_group_name_H-M   'P 1'
#
loop_
_entity.id
_entity.type
_entity.pdbx_description
1 polymer ?
#
loop_
_entity_poly.entity_id
_entity_poly.type
_entity_poly.pdbx_seq_one_letter_code
_entity_poly.pdbx_strand_id
1 'polypeptide(L)'
;MSFYYRGPECNSRKQETRGVTGKFGLGVQNEAGQRLIEFCQENALVIANTLFQQHKRRLYTWTSPDGQYWKQIDYICCSWRKRSSIQSAKTRPGADCGSDNELLIAKFRLKLKKVGKTNRPFRYDLKQIPYNYTVEMTYRFKGLDLIRVPEELWTEVCDIVQWSKPPSRKRNAKRQSSCLRRAYK
;
A
#
# COMPACT_ATOMS: atom_id res chain seq x y z
N MET A 1 -1.29 -25.65 0.81
CA MET A 1 -1.50 -25.74 2.27
C MET A 1 -2.98 -25.93 2.54
N SER A 2 -3.41 -26.85 3.38
CA SER A 2 -4.85 -26.97 3.64
C SER A 2 -5.11 -27.35 5.10
N PHE A 3 -6.02 -26.62 5.75
CA PHE A 3 -6.74 -27.11 6.93
C PHE A 3 -8.00 -27.78 6.44
N TYR A 4 -8.24 -29.01 6.91
CA TYR A 4 -9.30 -29.86 6.45
C TYR A 4 -10.46 -29.89 7.44
N TYR A 5 -11.69 -29.69 6.96
CA TYR A 5 -12.90 -29.85 7.76
C TYR A 5 -13.85 -30.86 7.11
N ARG A 6 -14.22 -31.90 7.83
CA ARG A 6 -15.20 -32.91 7.44
C ARG A 6 -16.39 -32.87 8.38
N GLY A 7 -17.53 -32.36 7.93
CA GLY A 7 -18.82 -32.51 8.61
C GLY A 7 -19.05 -31.64 9.86
N PRO A 8 -20.26 -31.76 10.48
CA PRO A 8 -20.70 -30.84 11.55
C PRO A 8 -20.08 -31.03 12.93
N GLU A 9 -19.33 -32.09 13.20
CA GLU A 9 -18.95 -32.47 14.58
C GLU A 9 -17.45 -32.49 14.88
N CYS A 10 -16.59 -31.83 14.12
CA CYS A 10 -15.19 -31.77 14.53
C CYS A 10 -14.96 -30.63 15.54
N ASN A 11 -15.16 -30.94 16.81
CA ASN A 11 -14.75 -30.13 17.97
C ASN A 11 -13.25 -30.34 18.27
N SER A 12 -12.41 -30.45 17.22
CA SER A 12 -10.97 -30.60 17.36
C SER A 12 -10.39 -29.32 17.98
N ARG A 13 -9.71 -29.48 19.11
CA ARG A 13 -8.99 -28.41 19.79
C ARG A 13 -8.04 -27.75 18.79
N LYS A 14 -8.34 -26.52 18.48
CA LYS A 14 -7.53 -25.71 17.58
C LYS A 14 -6.16 -25.52 18.21
N GLN A 15 -5.12 -25.97 17.57
CA GLN A 15 -3.77 -25.81 18.06
C GLN A 15 -3.33 -24.37 17.79
N GLU A 16 -3.39 -23.54 18.84
CA GLU A 16 -2.90 -22.17 18.78
C GLU A 16 -1.37 -22.19 18.88
N THR A 17 -0.70 -21.71 17.84
CA THR A 17 0.75 -21.47 17.87
C THR A 17 1.00 -20.02 18.26
N ARG A 18 1.52 -19.82 19.46
CA ARG A 18 1.72 -18.51 20.06
C ARG A 18 2.53 -17.61 19.12
N GLY A 19 1.97 -16.48 18.76
CA GLY A 19 2.65 -15.50 17.91
C GLY A 19 2.44 -15.66 16.39
N VAL A 20 1.91 -16.79 15.93
CA VAL A 20 1.70 -17.06 14.49
C VAL A 20 0.23 -17.24 14.15
N THR A 21 -0.47 -18.09 14.88
CA THR A 21 -1.89 -18.36 14.67
C THR A 21 -2.72 -17.85 15.84
N GLY A 22 -3.96 -17.48 15.56
CA GLY A 22 -4.97 -17.19 16.57
C GLY A 22 -5.89 -18.39 16.82
N LYS A 23 -6.92 -18.16 17.64
CA LYS A 23 -7.87 -19.19 18.11
C LYS A 23 -8.91 -19.61 17.09
N PHE A 24 -9.01 -18.93 15.94
CA PHE A 24 -10.17 -19.01 15.05
C PHE A 24 -9.86 -19.60 13.66
N GLY A 25 -8.92 -20.52 13.56
CA GLY A 25 -8.64 -21.26 12.33
C GLY A 25 -9.71 -22.31 12.00
N LEU A 26 -9.71 -22.85 10.78
CA LEU A 26 -10.59 -23.93 10.36
C LEU A 26 -9.89 -25.29 10.48
N GLY A 27 -10.54 -26.25 11.17
CA GLY A 27 -10.17 -27.67 11.11
C GLY A 27 -8.83 -28.06 11.72
N VAL A 28 -8.36 -29.26 11.32
CA VAL A 28 -7.11 -29.88 11.76
C VAL A 28 -5.97 -29.49 10.83
N GLN A 29 -4.83 -29.18 11.40
CA GLN A 29 -3.61 -28.87 10.67
C GLN A 29 -3.01 -30.12 10.04
N ASN A 30 -2.63 -30.03 8.77
CA ASN A 30 -1.86 -31.05 8.08
C ASN A 30 -0.36 -30.69 8.06
N GLU A 31 0.46 -31.58 7.51
CA GLU A 31 1.91 -31.39 7.39
C GLU A 31 2.29 -30.09 6.66
N ALA A 32 1.61 -29.78 5.55
CA ALA A 32 1.83 -28.53 4.80
C ALA A 32 1.45 -27.30 5.65
N GLY A 33 0.44 -27.40 6.51
CA GLY A 33 0.08 -26.38 7.49
C GLY A 33 1.17 -26.16 8.52
N GLN A 34 1.79 -27.24 8.99
CA GLN A 34 2.91 -27.17 9.92
C GLN A 34 4.09 -26.42 9.30
N ARG A 35 4.47 -26.73 8.06
CA ARG A 35 5.54 -26.01 7.33
C ARG A 35 5.28 -24.51 7.18
N LEU A 36 4.01 -24.12 6.93
CA LEU A 36 3.72 -22.68 6.89
C LEU A 36 3.85 -22.03 8.27
N ILE A 37 3.44 -22.70 9.33
CA ILE A 37 3.59 -22.14 10.68
C ILE A 37 5.08 -21.95 10.99
N GLU A 38 5.92 -22.91 10.68
CA GLU A 38 7.38 -22.82 10.83
C GLU A 38 7.94 -21.66 10.03
N PHE A 39 7.57 -21.54 8.74
CA PHE A 39 7.94 -20.40 7.92
C PHE A 39 7.49 -19.05 8.51
N CYS A 40 6.27 -18.99 9.05
CA CYS A 40 5.76 -17.77 9.68
C CYS A 40 6.51 -17.45 10.99
N GLN A 41 6.93 -18.45 11.74
CA GLN A 41 7.75 -18.28 12.96
C GLN A 41 9.11 -17.66 12.61
N GLU A 42 9.81 -18.26 11.65
CA GLU A 42 11.13 -17.81 11.21
C GLU A 42 11.12 -16.38 10.67
N ASN A 43 10.03 -15.98 9.99
CA ASN A 43 9.90 -14.67 9.35
C ASN A 43 9.10 -13.65 10.19
N ALA A 44 8.79 -13.92 11.44
CA ALA A 44 7.99 -13.07 12.32
C ALA A 44 6.66 -12.65 11.68
N LEU A 45 5.95 -13.59 11.03
CA LEU A 45 4.66 -13.41 10.39
C LEU A 45 3.52 -13.98 11.23
N VAL A 46 2.33 -13.44 11.02
CA VAL A 46 1.08 -13.87 11.64
C VAL A 46 0.07 -14.21 10.54
N ILE A 47 -0.65 -15.30 10.72
CA ILE A 47 -1.72 -15.74 9.81
C ILE A 47 -3.02 -15.01 10.18
N ALA A 48 -3.37 -13.99 9.41
CA ALA A 48 -4.49 -13.09 9.71
C ALA A 48 -5.86 -13.79 9.77
N ASN A 49 -6.07 -14.80 8.95
CA ASN A 49 -7.32 -15.57 8.90
C ASN A 49 -7.71 -16.17 10.24
N THR A 50 -6.71 -16.48 11.08
CA THR A 50 -6.91 -17.16 12.37
C THR A 50 -7.14 -16.23 13.54
N LEU A 51 -7.00 -14.91 13.33
CA LEU A 51 -7.04 -13.91 14.40
C LEU A 51 -8.46 -13.49 14.78
N PHE A 52 -9.43 -13.68 13.89
CA PHE A 52 -10.78 -13.12 14.06
C PHE A 52 -11.82 -14.23 14.13
N GLN A 53 -12.75 -14.09 15.09
CA GLN A 53 -13.91 -14.95 15.13
C GLN A 53 -14.82 -14.67 13.94
N GLN A 54 -15.10 -15.70 13.14
CA GLN A 54 -15.96 -15.63 11.98
C GLN A 54 -16.92 -16.81 11.98
N HIS A 55 -18.07 -16.63 11.33
CA HIS A 55 -18.99 -17.74 11.07
C HIS A 55 -18.28 -18.78 10.18
N LYS A 56 -18.56 -20.08 10.38
CA LYS A 56 -17.90 -21.19 9.66
C LYS A 56 -17.85 -20.96 8.14
N ARG A 57 -18.94 -20.48 7.53
CA ARG A 57 -19.02 -20.14 6.10
C ARG A 57 -18.03 -19.08 5.62
N ARG A 58 -17.40 -18.35 6.53
CA ARG A 58 -16.43 -17.27 6.21
C ARG A 58 -14.99 -17.64 6.56
N LEU A 59 -14.73 -18.90 6.83
CA LEU A 59 -13.41 -19.41 7.18
C LEU A 59 -12.80 -20.23 6.05
N TYR A 60 -13.58 -21.00 5.29
CA TYR A 60 -13.05 -21.81 4.20
C TYR A 60 -12.81 -20.96 2.96
N THR A 61 -11.78 -21.31 2.21
CA THR A 61 -11.38 -20.62 0.97
C THR A 61 -11.58 -21.50 -0.26
N TRP A 62 -11.92 -22.78 -0.07
CA TRP A 62 -12.18 -23.72 -1.14
C TRP A 62 -13.26 -24.72 -0.72
N THR A 63 -14.12 -25.05 -1.67
CA THR A 63 -15.16 -26.06 -1.52
C THR A 63 -14.94 -27.15 -2.57
N SER A 64 -15.09 -28.42 -2.17
CA SER A 64 -14.99 -29.53 -3.13
C SER A 64 -16.13 -29.46 -4.15
N PRO A 65 -15.92 -29.96 -5.39
CA PRO A 65 -16.94 -29.94 -6.44
C PRO A 65 -18.23 -30.65 -6.05
N ASP A 66 -18.16 -31.68 -5.17
CA ASP A 66 -19.30 -32.40 -4.61
C ASP A 66 -19.99 -31.67 -3.44
N GLY A 67 -19.43 -30.52 -3.01
CA GLY A 67 -19.96 -29.72 -1.90
C GLY A 67 -19.83 -30.34 -0.52
N GLN A 68 -19.15 -31.49 -0.36
CA GLN A 68 -19.07 -32.22 0.91
C GLN A 68 -17.90 -31.80 1.80
N TYR A 69 -16.88 -31.17 1.21
CA TYR A 69 -15.64 -30.82 1.91
C TYR A 69 -15.32 -29.34 1.74
N TRP A 70 -14.91 -28.73 2.86
CA TRP A 70 -14.47 -27.34 2.90
C TRP A 70 -13.03 -27.29 3.42
N LYS A 71 -12.18 -26.50 2.76
CA LYS A 71 -10.76 -26.34 3.13
C LYS A 71 -10.42 -24.87 3.24
N GLN A 72 -9.52 -24.56 4.15
CA GLN A 72 -8.83 -23.28 4.20
C GLN A 72 -7.45 -23.50 3.62
N ILE A 73 -7.23 -23.05 2.40
CA ILE A 73 -5.99 -23.24 1.64
C ILE A 73 -5.29 -21.91 1.36
N ASP A 74 -6.02 -20.80 1.35
CA ASP A 74 -5.48 -19.46 1.14
C ASP A 74 -5.33 -18.72 2.46
N TYR A 75 -4.21 -18.02 2.62
CA TYR A 75 -3.86 -17.33 3.84
C TYR A 75 -3.33 -15.95 3.56
N ILE A 76 -3.71 -15.00 4.41
CA ILE A 76 -3.12 -13.67 4.45
C ILE A 76 -2.14 -13.63 5.61
N CYS A 77 -0.85 -13.54 5.29
CA CYS A 77 0.22 -13.37 6.25
C CYS A 77 0.59 -11.89 6.38
N CYS A 78 0.80 -11.45 7.61
CA CYS A 78 1.29 -10.10 7.87
C CYS A 78 2.40 -10.11 8.91
N SER A 79 3.28 -9.10 8.87
CA SER A 79 4.30 -8.94 9.90
C SER A 79 3.66 -8.80 11.29
N TRP A 80 4.22 -9.48 12.28
CA TRP A 80 3.82 -9.40 13.68
C TRP A 80 3.68 -7.97 14.19
N ARG A 81 4.59 -7.07 13.79
CA ARG A 81 4.57 -5.66 14.19
C ARG A 81 3.34 -4.91 13.67
N LYS A 82 2.77 -5.36 12.55
CA LYS A 82 1.59 -4.74 11.91
C LYS A 82 0.28 -5.47 12.22
N ARG A 83 0.29 -6.49 13.05
CA ARG A 83 -0.90 -7.28 13.42
C ARG A 83 -2.08 -6.41 13.86
N SER A 84 -1.81 -5.38 14.65
CA SER A 84 -2.83 -4.46 15.16
C SER A 84 -3.47 -3.57 14.06
N SER A 85 -2.88 -3.52 12.87
CA SER A 85 -3.45 -2.80 11.74
C SER A 85 -4.53 -3.60 11.03
N ILE A 86 -4.61 -4.92 11.24
CA ILE A 86 -5.65 -5.76 10.67
C ILE A 86 -6.90 -5.65 11.52
N GLN A 87 -8.03 -5.32 10.91
CA GLN A 87 -9.32 -5.20 11.57
C GLN A 87 -10.20 -6.44 11.38
N SER A 88 -10.08 -7.12 10.25
CA SER A 88 -10.79 -8.36 9.97
C SER A 88 -10.12 -9.13 8.83
N ALA A 89 -10.25 -10.46 8.84
CA ALA A 89 -9.94 -11.31 7.71
C ALA A 89 -11.06 -12.37 7.61
N LYS A 90 -11.64 -12.54 6.42
CA LYS A 90 -12.76 -13.45 6.19
C LYS A 90 -12.91 -13.75 4.72
N THR A 91 -13.53 -14.88 4.38
CA THR A 91 -13.97 -15.15 3.02
C THR A 91 -15.34 -14.50 2.74
N ARG A 92 -15.64 -14.31 1.48
CA ARG A 92 -16.93 -13.84 0.99
C ARG A 92 -17.55 -14.89 0.07
N PRO A 93 -18.27 -15.88 0.64
CA PRO A 93 -18.90 -16.94 -0.12
C PRO A 93 -19.88 -16.37 -1.15
N GLY A 94 -19.89 -16.97 -2.35
CA GLY A 94 -20.77 -16.54 -3.44
C GLY A 94 -20.29 -15.28 -4.19
N ALA A 95 -19.06 -14.81 -3.96
CA ALA A 95 -18.44 -13.85 -4.86
C ALA A 95 -17.93 -14.63 -6.07
N ASP A 96 -18.48 -14.35 -7.24
CA ASP A 96 -18.01 -14.94 -8.49
C ASP A 96 -16.61 -14.39 -8.83
N CYS A 97 -15.62 -15.27 -8.70
CA CYS A 97 -14.22 -14.97 -9.01
C CYS A 97 -13.75 -15.75 -10.25
N GLY A 98 -14.64 -16.47 -10.93
CA GLY A 98 -14.28 -17.37 -12.04
C GLY A 98 -13.39 -18.55 -11.62
N SER A 99 -13.41 -18.93 -10.34
CA SER A 99 -12.58 -19.96 -9.73
C SER A 99 -13.41 -20.75 -8.69
N ASP A 100 -12.96 -21.96 -8.37
CA ASP A 100 -13.48 -22.79 -7.28
C ASP A 100 -13.05 -22.31 -5.88
N ASN A 101 -12.19 -21.27 -5.83
CA ASN A 101 -11.79 -20.62 -4.58
C ASN A 101 -12.76 -19.51 -4.18
N GLU A 102 -13.00 -19.40 -2.86
CA GLU A 102 -13.75 -18.29 -2.28
C GLU A 102 -12.90 -17.05 -2.11
N LEU A 103 -13.45 -15.89 -2.41
CA LEU A 103 -12.74 -14.60 -2.29
C LEU A 103 -12.35 -14.32 -0.84
N LEU A 104 -11.05 -14.28 -0.56
CA LEU A 104 -10.50 -13.94 0.75
C LEU A 104 -10.21 -12.44 0.86
N ILE A 105 -10.79 -11.79 1.86
CA ILE A 105 -10.72 -10.34 2.06
C ILE A 105 -10.15 -10.04 3.45
N ALA A 106 -9.17 -9.13 3.52
CA ALA A 106 -8.73 -8.53 4.77
C ALA A 106 -8.94 -7.01 4.78
N LYS A 107 -9.38 -6.50 5.92
CA LYS A 107 -9.53 -5.06 6.17
C LYS A 107 -8.36 -4.56 7.01
N PHE A 108 -7.63 -3.59 6.49
CA PHE A 108 -6.49 -2.96 7.14
C PHE A 108 -6.78 -1.51 7.51
N ARG A 109 -6.29 -1.09 8.66
CA ARG A 109 -6.24 0.31 9.07
C ARG A 109 -4.79 0.77 9.11
N LEU A 110 -4.33 1.40 8.05
CA LEU A 110 -2.97 1.94 7.99
C LEU A 110 -2.94 3.32 8.66
N LYS A 111 -2.06 3.47 9.65
CA LYS A 111 -1.69 4.79 10.18
C LYS A 111 -0.52 5.29 9.35
N LEU A 112 -0.81 6.07 8.31
CA LEU A 112 0.23 6.72 7.53
C LEU A 112 0.90 7.80 8.39
N LYS A 113 2.23 7.78 8.47
CA LYS A 113 2.99 8.88 9.05
C LYS A 113 2.72 10.12 8.20
N LYS A 114 2.30 11.22 8.81
CA LYS A 114 2.23 12.49 8.09
C LYS A 114 3.63 12.76 7.53
N VAL A 115 3.79 12.66 6.23
CA VAL A 115 4.97 13.19 5.55
C VAL A 115 4.95 14.68 5.82
N GLY A 116 6.02 15.21 6.43
CA GLY A 116 6.15 16.64 6.64
C GLY A 116 5.85 17.34 5.31
N LYS A 117 5.25 18.53 5.36
CA LYS A 117 4.94 19.29 4.14
C LYS A 117 6.20 19.32 3.29
N THR A 118 6.21 18.56 2.20
CA THR A 118 7.24 18.71 1.17
C THR A 118 7.21 20.18 0.77
N ASN A 119 8.34 20.86 0.86
CA ASN A 119 8.43 22.22 0.34
C ASN A 119 7.88 22.17 -1.07
N ARG A 120 6.76 22.86 -1.29
CA ARG A 120 6.19 22.92 -2.63
C ARG A 120 7.27 23.47 -3.55
N PRO A 121 7.53 22.86 -4.70
CA PRO A 121 8.49 23.40 -5.64
C PRO A 121 8.13 24.86 -5.90
N PHE A 122 9.14 25.70 -5.99
CA PHE A 122 8.97 27.11 -6.26
C PHE A 122 8.10 27.30 -7.50
N ARG A 123 6.97 27.98 -7.35
CA ARG A 123 6.19 28.44 -8.50
C ARG A 123 6.69 29.83 -8.87
N TYR A 124 7.28 29.93 -10.03
CA TYR A 124 7.66 31.21 -10.61
C TYR A 124 6.41 31.97 -11.04
N ASP A 125 6.37 33.26 -10.73
CA ASP A 125 5.31 34.13 -11.25
C ASP A 125 5.70 34.58 -12.65
N LEU A 126 5.10 33.97 -13.65
CA LEU A 126 5.37 34.23 -15.06
C LEU A 126 5.07 35.69 -15.48
N LYS A 127 4.26 36.43 -14.68
CA LYS A 127 3.95 37.84 -14.93
C LYS A 127 5.05 38.80 -14.46
N GLN A 128 6.02 38.32 -13.68
CA GLN A 128 7.11 39.11 -13.14
C GLN A 128 8.48 38.71 -13.69
N ILE A 129 8.52 38.12 -14.87
CA ILE A 129 9.77 37.77 -15.53
C ILE A 129 10.44 39.07 -16.00
N PRO A 130 11.67 39.38 -15.54
CA PRO A 130 12.38 40.56 -15.98
C PRO A 130 12.65 40.50 -17.52
N TYR A 131 12.50 41.63 -18.19
CA TYR A 131 12.75 41.71 -19.63
C TYR A 131 14.17 41.22 -20.01
N ASN A 132 15.18 41.59 -19.23
CA ASN A 132 16.56 41.15 -19.43
C ASN A 132 16.69 39.61 -19.43
N TYR A 133 15.93 38.92 -18.56
CA TYR A 133 15.91 37.46 -18.52
C TYR A 133 15.35 36.88 -19.82
N THR A 134 14.27 37.46 -20.33
CA THR A 134 13.64 37.01 -21.58
C THR A 134 14.59 37.18 -22.77
N VAL A 135 15.28 38.31 -22.83
CA VAL A 135 16.26 38.60 -23.89
C VAL A 135 17.42 37.60 -23.84
N GLU A 136 18.01 37.40 -22.65
CA GLU A 136 19.14 36.49 -22.49
C GLU A 136 18.78 35.04 -22.82
N MET A 137 17.62 34.57 -22.37
CA MET A 137 17.11 33.25 -22.74
C MET A 137 16.92 33.10 -24.25
N THR A 138 16.35 34.11 -24.89
CA THR A 138 16.17 34.10 -26.36
C THR A 138 17.49 33.96 -27.09
N TYR A 139 18.54 34.69 -26.69
CA TYR A 139 19.86 34.57 -27.30
C TYR A 139 20.47 33.19 -27.10
N ARG A 140 20.42 32.63 -25.90
CA ARG A 140 20.99 31.32 -25.60
C ARG A 140 20.28 30.20 -26.36
N PHE A 141 18.96 30.24 -26.46
CA PHE A 141 18.20 29.26 -27.24
C PHE A 141 18.38 29.42 -28.76
N LYS A 142 18.61 30.64 -29.27
CA LYS A 142 18.95 30.83 -30.66
C LYS A 142 20.31 30.29 -31.08
N GLY A 143 21.23 30.18 -30.13
CA GLY A 143 22.56 29.58 -30.31
C GLY A 143 22.59 28.06 -30.34
N LEU A 144 21.49 27.40 -30.02
CA LEU A 144 21.42 25.94 -30.00
C LEU A 144 21.42 25.39 -31.43
N ASP A 145 22.37 24.53 -31.74
CA ASP A 145 22.41 23.78 -33.00
C ASP A 145 21.48 22.58 -32.93
N LEU A 146 20.31 22.68 -33.56
CA LEU A 146 19.26 21.67 -33.55
C LEU A 146 19.60 20.40 -34.36
N ILE A 147 20.76 20.39 -35.04
CA ILE A 147 21.22 19.25 -35.86
C ILE A 147 22.08 18.27 -35.03
N ARG A 148 22.40 18.60 -33.79
CA ARG A 148 23.20 17.74 -32.90
C ARG A 148 22.46 16.50 -32.43
N VAL A 149 23.26 15.54 -31.89
CA VAL A 149 22.75 14.32 -31.25
C VAL A 149 21.79 14.70 -30.09
N PRO A 150 20.61 14.07 -29.96
CA PRO A 150 19.58 14.44 -29.00
C PRO A 150 20.06 14.51 -27.54
N GLU A 151 20.98 13.65 -27.13
CA GLU A 151 21.53 13.60 -25.76
C GLU A 151 22.39 14.82 -25.45
N GLU A 152 23.22 15.28 -26.39
CA GLU A 152 24.07 16.45 -26.23
C GLU A 152 23.21 17.73 -26.20
N LEU A 153 22.23 17.82 -27.11
CA LEU A 153 21.27 18.90 -27.14
C LEU A 153 20.46 19.01 -25.85
N TRP A 154 20.03 17.86 -25.30
CA TRP A 154 19.31 17.84 -24.04
C TRP A 154 20.16 18.33 -22.87
N THR A 155 21.42 17.95 -22.81
CA THR A 155 22.37 18.41 -21.79
C THR A 155 22.54 19.92 -21.86
N GLU A 156 22.74 20.49 -23.05
CA GLU A 156 22.89 21.93 -23.25
C GLU A 156 21.60 22.71 -22.89
N VAL A 157 20.43 22.18 -23.22
CA VAL A 157 19.14 22.75 -22.78
C VAL A 157 19.02 22.74 -21.27
N CYS A 158 19.39 21.65 -20.61
CA CYS A 158 19.38 21.55 -19.16
C CYS A 158 20.31 22.56 -18.51
N ASP A 159 21.50 22.76 -19.05
CA ASP A 159 22.47 23.73 -18.55
C ASP A 159 21.96 25.17 -18.69
N ILE A 160 21.38 25.53 -19.85
CA ILE A 160 20.73 26.83 -20.05
C ILE A 160 19.63 27.06 -19.02
N VAL A 161 18.76 26.08 -18.81
CA VAL A 161 17.64 26.17 -17.84
C VAL A 161 18.14 26.24 -16.40
N GLN A 162 19.20 25.52 -16.04
CA GLN A 162 19.75 25.57 -14.68
C GLN A 162 20.43 26.91 -14.39
N TRP A 163 21.17 27.42 -15.33
CA TRP A 163 21.91 28.70 -15.19
C TRP A 163 20.94 29.89 -15.15
N SER A 164 19.84 29.82 -15.88
CA SER A 164 18.88 30.90 -16.03
C SER A 164 17.78 30.95 -14.95
N LYS A 165 17.92 30.24 -13.83
CA LYS A 165 16.95 30.34 -12.72
C LYS A 165 16.88 31.80 -12.24
N PRO A 166 15.73 32.48 -12.39
CA PRO A 166 15.61 33.86 -11.91
C PRO A 166 15.84 33.90 -10.39
N PRO A 167 16.50 34.94 -9.85
CA PRO A 167 16.71 35.09 -8.41
C PRO A 167 15.34 35.11 -7.73
N SER A 168 15.03 34.05 -7.00
CA SER A 168 13.74 33.91 -6.34
C SER A 168 13.61 34.89 -5.19
N ARG A 169 12.77 35.90 -5.31
CA ARG A 169 12.31 36.67 -4.15
C ARG A 169 11.56 35.71 -3.23
N LYS A 170 12.15 35.37 -2.08
CA LYS A 170 11.49 34.64 -1.00
C LYS A 170 10.24 35.41 -0.59
N ARG A 171 9.06 35.00 -1.05
CA ARG A 171 7.80 35.48 -0.47
C ARG A 171 7.73 34.92 0.96
N ASN A 172 7.84 35.78 1.95
CA ASN A 172 7.63 35.45 3.35
C ASN A 172 6.21 34.86 3.52
N ALA A 173 6.14 33.54 3.77
CA ALA A 173 4.89 32.81 4.00
C ALA A 173 4.16 33.20 5.31
N LYS A 174 4.56 34.27 5.99
CA LYS A 174 4.01 34.68 7.28
C LYS A 174 2.77 35.58 7.21
N ARG A 175 2.24 35.92 6.03
CA ARG A 175 1.12 36.91 5.95
C ARG A 175 -0.27 36.32 5.65
N GLN A 176 -0.43 35.00 5.55
CA GLN A 176 -1.76 34.41 5.29
C GLN A 176 -2.46 33.72 6.49
N SER A 177 -1.80 33.64 7.65
CA SER A 177 -2.44 33.06 8.85
C SER A 177 -3.17 34.08 9.73
N SER A 178 -3.06 35.37 9.45
CA SER A 178 -3.70 36.44 10.27
C SER A 178 -5.07 36.92 9.74
N CYS A 179 -5.44 36.63 8.49
CA CYS A 179 -6.71 37.03 7.92
C CYS A 179 -7.89 36.08 8.24
N LEU A 180 -7.64 34.82 8.60
CA LEU A 180 -8.70 33.86 8.88
C LEU A 180 -9.15 33.82 10.35
N ARG A 181 -8.49 34.57 11.25
CA ARG A 181 -8.92 34.68 12.67
C ARG A 181 -9.84 35.85 12.98
N ARG A 182 -10.21 36.67 11.99
CA ARG A 182 -11.12 37.83 12.20
C ARG A 182 -12.53 37.65 11.65
N ALA A 183 -12.86 36.48 11.09
CA ALA A 183 -14.20 36.24 10.52
C ALA A 183 -15.11 35.39 11.41
N TYR A 184 -14.69 35.04 12.64
CA TYR A 184 -15.56 34.39 13.63
C TYR A 184 -15.33 35.02 15.00
N LYS A 185 -15.92 36.18 15.21
CA LYS A 185 -16.40 36.71 16.48
C LYS A 185 -17.72 37.37 16.25
#